data_a8242be0de7c06634304a7639e8b96fa
#
_entry.id   a8242be0de7c06634304a7639e8b96fa
#
_cell.length_a   1.000
_cell.length_b   1.000
_cell.length_c   1.000
_cell.angle_alpha   90.00
_cell.angle_beta   90.00
_cell.angle_gamma   90.00
#
_symmetry.space_group_name_H-M   'P 1'
#
loop_
_entity.id
_entity.type
_entity.pdbx_description
1 polymer ?
#
loop_
_entity_poly.entity_id
_entity_poly.type
_entity_poly.pdbx_seq_one_letter_code
_entity_poly.pdbx_strand_id
1 'polypeptide(L)'
;VAGALLVAVAGYFGLKYLGNAFTHETTDDAFIAGHVISVAPRIAGQVITVAVVDNQLVHSNDLLVEIDPADFNMTLTQKQAAADAMAASYQSVVAGLEVMLTKLATAKDTVVESQADADAAAAAATRAQADDSRAAKLQQDKTISAQEFDAAQATAQQTAAALNSAKQKVVADTSRVKEAEAEYEATKSAAAMELAKMRQAQADVASAQLNLSYAKIYAPADGRVTRKAVEPGDYVQTGQALLALVPTEVWVEANFKESQLKKMSPGQKARVEIDALGGRSFAAHVESIQAGSGAQFSLLPPENATGNFVKVVQRVPVKIVFDEALPADHTLGPGLSVTPSVAVTGFEFSEWLVVVIAIAAGIIAGLIFGVLARRRASRP
;
A
#
# COMPACT_ATOMS: atom_id res chain seq x y z
N VAL A 1 -6.59 74.20 -12.84
CA VAL A 1 -7.01 72.87 -13.38
C VAL A 1 -5.85 71.87 -13.20
N ALA A 2 -4.61 72.17 -13.62
CA ALA A 2 -3.46 71.25 -13.52
C ALA A 2 -3.12 70.85 -12.08
N GLY A 3 -3.20 71.79 -11.10
CA GLY A 3 -2.95 71.48 -9.68
C GLY A 3 -3.99 70.53 -9.05
N ALA A 4 -5.29 70.68 -9.43
CA ALA A 4 -6.37 69.82 -8.97
C ALA A 4 -6.21 68.39 -9.51
N LEU A 5 -5.77 68.27 -10.79
CA LEU A 5 -5.51 66.96 -11.42
C LEU A 5 -4.32 66.22 -10.78
N LEU A 6 -3.23 66.95 -10.42
CA LEU A 6 -2.09 66.38 -9.69
C LEU A 6 -2.51 65.90 -8.29
N VAL A 7 -3.30 66.65 -7.55
CA VAL A 7 -3.83 66.24 -6.24
C VAL A 7 -4.75 65.03 -6.35
N ALA A 8 -5.61 64.96 -7.38
CA ALA A 8 -6.47 63.81 -7.61
C ALA A 8 -5.68 62.56 -7.95
N VAL A 9 -4.63 62.66 -8.78
CA VAL A 9 -3.73 61.55 -9.12
C VAL A 9 -2.93 61.12 -7.91
N ALA A 10 -2.33 62.04 -7.16
CA ALA A 10 -1.60 61.70 -5.94
C ALA A 10 -2.53 61.11 -4.87
N GLY A 11 -3.75 61.63 -4.75
CA GLY A 11 -4.76 61.07 -3.86
C GLY A 11 -5.20 59.67 -4.24
N TYR A 12 -5.38 59.41 -5.53
CA TYR A 12 -5.70 58.06 -6.04
C TYR A 12 -4.60 57.06 -5.69
N PHE A 13 -3.36 57.35 -6.04
CA PHE A 13 -2.23 56.47 -5.72
C PHE A 13 -1.98 56.33 -4.18
N GLY A 14 -2.18 57.41 -3.43
CA GLY A 14 -2.07 57.38 -1.97
C GLY A 14 -3.14 56.52 -1.32
N LEU A 15 -4.40 56.65 -1.76
CA LEU A 15 -5.53 55.82 -1.28
C LEU A 15 -5.39 54.37 -1.69
N LYS A 16 -4.93 54.08 -2.90
CA LYS A 16 -4.64 52.71 -3.36
C LYS A 16 -3.53 52.05 -2.56
N TYR A 17 -2.46 52.79 -2.30
CA TYR A 17 -1.33 52.34 -1.47
C TYR A 17 -1.76 52.05 -0.02
N LEU A 18 -2.45 53.00 0.60
CA LEU A 18 -3.00 52.86 1.94
C LEU A 18 -4.04 51.73 2.03
N GLY A 19 -4.92 51.62 1.04
CA GLY A 19 -5.90 50.55 0.97
C GLY A 19 -5.24 49.17 0.96
N ASN A 20 -4.25 48.95 0.09
CA ASN A 20 -3.50 47.71 0.04
C ASN A 20 -2.75 47.43 1.35
N ALA A 21 -2.11 48.42 1.95
CA ALA A 21 -1.36 48.29 3.21
C ALA A 21 -2.24 47.88 4.41
N PHE A 22 -3.53 48.20 4.40
CA PHE A 22 -4.45 47.87 5.50
C PHE A 22 -5.27 46.57 5.23
N THR A 23 -5.39 46.18 3.97
CA THR A 23 -6.24 45.02 3.55
C THR A 23 -5.44 43.76 3.24
N HIS A 24 -4.13 43.89 3.02
CA HIS A 24 -3.28 42.75 2.63
C HIS A 24 -2.07 42.66 3.54
N GLU A 25 -1.73 41.46 3.94
CA GLU A 25 -0.45 41.13 4.59
C GLU A 25 0.46 40.45 3.57
N THR A 26 1.69 40.96 3.47
CA THR A 26 2.70 40.44 2.52
C THR A 26 3.94 39.99 3.26
N THR A 27 4.64 39.03 2.69
CA THR A 27 5.99 38.63 3.16
C THR A 27 6.91 38.39 1.97
N ASP A 28 8.16 38.73 2.15
CA ASP A 28 9.28 38.48 1.24
C ASP A 28 10.04 37.18 1.57
N ASP A 29 9.69 36.56 2.72
CA ASP A 29 10.26 35.30 3.17
C ASP A 29 9.29 34.16 2.81
N ALA A 30 9.22 33.85 1.53
CA ALA A 30 8.38 32.79 1.00
C ALA A 30 9.03 32.12 -0.23
N PHE A 31 8.80 30.85 -0.35
CA PHE A 31 9.33 30.05 -1.45
C PHE A 31 8.34 29.01 -1.91
N ILE A 32 8.50 28.56 -3.14
CA ILE A 32 7.78 27.40 -3.65
C ILE A 32 8.30 26.16 -2.91
N ALA A 33 7.40 25.39 -2.35
CA ALA A 33 7.64 24.10 -1.74
C ALA A 33 6.97 22.98 -2.57
N GLY A 34 7.42 21.76 -2.40
CA GLY A 34 6.87 20.60 -3.08
C GLY A 34 7.48 19.33 -2.54
N HIS A 35 6.83 18.22 -2.81
CA HIS A 35 7.38 16.93 -2.45
C HIS A 35 8.53 16.58 -3.38
N VAL A 36 9.70 16.26 -2.82
CA VAL A 36 10.82 15.71 -3.58
C VAL A 36 10.89 14.22 -3.30
N ILE A 37 10.62 13.42 -4.31
CA ILE A 37 10.63 11.95 -4.21
C ILE A 37 12.02 11.46 -4.58
N SER A 38 12.72 10.86 -3.61
CA SER A 38 13.99 10.19 -3.88
C SER A 38 13.73 8.81 -4.47
N VAL A 39 14.20 8.56 -5.67
CA VAL A 39 14.10 7.26 -6.35
C VAL A 39 15.35 6.46 -6.02
N ALA A 40 15.16 5.30 -5.39
CA ALA A 40 16.23 4.40 -4.98
C ALA A 40 15.89 2.95 -5.36
N PRO A 41 16.90 2.11 -5.71
CA PRO A 41 16.69 0.73 -6.06
C PRO A 41 16.36 -0.11 -4.83
N ARG A 42 15.60 -1.17 -5.02
CA ARG A 42 15.29 -2.19 -3.99
C ARG A 42 16.25 -3.37 -4.02
N ILE A 43 17.06 -3.47 -5.07
CA ILE A 43 18.07 -4.50 -5.29
C ILE A 43 19.40 -3.85 -5.64
N ALA A 44 20.51 -4.52 -5.36
CA ALA A 44 21.82 -4.10 -5.79
C ALA A 44 22.15 -4.73 -7.15
N GLY A 45 22.93 -4.03 -7.98
CA GLY A 45 23.37 -4.54 -9.28
C GLY A 45 23.98 -3.47 -10.16
N GLN A 46 24.46 -3.87 -11.34
CA GLN A 46 25.00 -2.96 -12.32
C GLN A 46 23.87 -2.33 -13.16
N VAL A 47 23.94 -1.03 -13.37
CA VAL A 47 23.00 -0.29 -14.23
C VAL A 47 23.40 -0.50 -15.70
N ILE A 48 22.46 -0.99 -16.50
CA ILE A 48 22.69 -1.16 -17.96
C ILE A 48 22.12 0.00 -18.75
N THR A 49 21.01 0.58 -18.28
CA THR A 49 20.33 1.66 -19.01
C THR A 49 19.79 2.70 -18.04
N VAL A 50 20.01 3.96 -18.36
CA VAL A 50 19.32 5.11 -17.75
C VAL A 50 18.49 5.76 -18.85
N ALA A 51 17.17 5.60 -18.76
CA ALA A 51 16.24 5.98 -19.82
C ALA A 51 15.85 7.47 -19.80
N VAL A 52 16.36 8.22 -18.82
CA VAL A 52 15.99 9.62 -18.59
C VAL A 52 17.22 10.51 -18.48
N VAL A 53 17.02 11.80 -18.78
CA VAL A 53 18.02 12.85 -18.63
C VAL A 53 17.58 13.86 -17.56
N ASP A 54 18.56 14.66 -17.06
CA ASP A 54 18.25 15.72 -16.11
C ASP A 54 17.20 16.70 -16.67
N ASN A 55 16.31 17.13 -15.81
CA ASN A 55 15.21 18.06 -16.11
C ASN A 55 14.16 17.55 -17.11
N GLN A 56 14.16 16.27 -17.45
CA GLN A 56 13.12 15.65 -18.27
C GLN A 56 11.81 15.52 -17.49
N LEU A 57 10.70 15.83 -18.16
CA LEU A 57 9.36 15.53 -17.66
C LEU A 57 9.09 14.03 -17.89
N VAL A 58 8.62 13.34 -16.87
CA VAL A 58 8.23 11.93 -16.90
C VAL A 58 6.84 11.74 -16.32
N HIS A 59 6.15 10.71 -16.80
CA HIS A 59 4.85 10.32 -16.28
C HIS A 59 4.98 9.13 -15.33
N SER A 60 3.98 8.94 -14.53
CA SER A 60 3.89 7.76 -13.66
C SER A 60 4.04 6.49 -14.49
N ASN A 61 4.85 5.55 -14.00
CA ASN A 61 5.17 4.29 -14.65
C ASN A 61 6.10 4.39 -15.89
N ASP A 62 6.72 5.54 -16.17
CA ASP A 62 7.81 5.62 -17.14
C ASP A 62 9.06 4.93 -16.60
N LEU A 63 9.78 4.19 -17.46
CA LEU A 63 11.04 3.56 -17.08
C LEU A 63 12.12 4.63 -16.86
N LEU A 64 12.75 4.59 -15.68
CA LEU A 64 13.81 5.52 -15.30
C LEU A 64 15.19 4.88 -15.42
N VAL A 65 15.36 3.72 -14.80
CA VAL A 65 16.65 3.02 -14.73
C VAL A 65 16.40 1.52 -14.85
N GLU A 66 17.29 0.83 -15.56
CA GLU A 66 17.29 -0.63 -15.67
C GLU A 66 18.63 -1.18 -15.14
N ILE A 67 18.51 -2.07 -14.15
CA ILE A 67 19.62 -2.85 -13.56
C ILE A 67 19.74 -4.15 -14.35
N ASP A 68 20.93 -4.71 -14.48
CA ASP A 68 21.16 -5.97 -15.18
C ASP A 68 20.29 -7.10 -14.60
N PRO A 69 19.35 -7.63 -15.40
CA PRO A 69 18.45 -8.68 -14.95
C PRO A 69 19.06 -10.09 -15.05
N ALA A 70 20.27 -10.27 -15.55
CA ALA A 70 20.85 -11.58 -15.90
C ALA A 70 20.88 -12.53 -14.70
N ASP A 71 21.44 -12.10 -13.58
CA ASP A 71 21.57 -12.90 -12.35
C ASP A 71 20.19 -13.22 -11.73
N PHE A 72 19.26 -12.28 -11.82
CA PHE A 72 17.88 -12.46 -11.33
C PHE A 72 17.10 -13.45 -12.21
N ASN A 73 17.29 -13.43 -13.54
CA ASN A 73 16.71 -14.40 -14.46
C ASN A 73 17.25 -15.82 -14.21
N MET A 74 18.56 -15.95 -13.98
CA MET A 74 19.16 -17.25 -13.62
C MET A 74 18.59 -17.76 -12.30
N THR A 75 18.49 -16.91 -11.29
CA THR A 75 17.89 -17.26 -10.00
C THR A 75 16.42 -17.68 -10.16
N LEU A 76 15.64 -16.96 -10.93
CA LEU A 76 14.24 -17.32 -11.23
C LEU A 76 14.15 -18.70 -11.90
N THR A 77 14.97 -18.95 -12.92
CA THR A 77 15.01 -20.23 -13.63
C THR A 77 15.37 -21.38 -12.68
N GLN A 78 16.35 -21.19 -11.81
CA GLN A 78 16.74 -22.18 -10.80
C GLN A 78 15.61 -22.49 -9.82
N LYS A 79 14.91 -21.45 -9.32
CA LYS A 79 13.77 -21.61 -8.40
C LYS A 79 12.59 -22.29 -9.09
N GLN A 80 12.34 -21.98 -10.36
CA GLN A 80 11.32 -22.63 -11.16
C GLN A 80 11.59 -24.14 -11.31
N ALA A 81 12.81 -24.51 -11.68
CA ALA A 81 13.21 -25.93 -11.79
C ALA A 81 13.07 -26.66 -10.44
N ALA A 82 13.38 -26.01 -9.33
CA ALA A 82 13.18 -26.57 -7.99
C ALA A 82 11.68 -26.78 -7.67
N ALA A 83 10.82 -25.82 -8.03
CA ALA A 83 9.39 -25.93 -7.82
C ALA A 83 8.77 -27.05 -8.68
N ASP A 84 9.22 -27.19 -9.92
CA ASP A 84 8.79 -28.27 -10.81
C ASP A 84 9.19 -29.66 -10.26
N ALA A 85 10.40 -29.78 -9.69
CA ALA A 85 10.85 -31.00 -9.04
C ALA A 85 9.98 -31.34 -7.79
N MET A 86 9.61 -30.34 -6.97
CA MET A 86 8.74 -30.55 -5.81
C MET A 86 7.30 -30.91 -6.25
N ALA A 87 6.82 -30.33 -7.35
CA ALA A 87 5.52 -30.68 -7.91
C ALA A 87 5.49 -32.14 -8.42
N ALA A 88 6.55 -32.59 -9.07
CA ALA A 88 6.68 -33.99 -9.50
C ALA A 88 6.75 -34.96 -8.31
N SER A 89 7.48 -34.59 -7.24
CA SER A 89 7.53 -35.37 -5.99
C SER A 89 6.13 -35.51 -5.37
N TYR A 90 5.41 -34.40 -5.24
CA TYR A 90 4.03 -34.41 -4.73
C TYR A 90 3.12 -35.31 -5.57
N GLN A 91 3.17 -35.22 -6.89
CA GLN A 91 2.37 -36.07 -7.80
C GLN A 91 2.70 -37.56 -7.62
N SER A 92 3.97 -37.90 -7.42
CA SER A 92 4.39 -39.28 -7.15
C SER A 92 3.78 -39.84 -5.86
N VAL A 93 3.76 -39.05 -4.80
CA VAL A 93 3.16 -39.47 -3.52
C VAL A 93 1.63 -39.55 -3.61
N VAL A 94 0.99 -38.64 -4.34
CA VAL A 94 -0.47 -38.72 -4.62
C VAL A 94 -0.83 -39.97 -5.38
N ALA A 95 -0.04 -40.37 -6.38
CA ALA A 95 -0.23 -41.63 -7.08
C ALA A 95 -0.10 -42.85 -6.13
N GLY A 96 0.87 -42.81 -5.22
CA GLY A 96 1.03 -43.77 -4.14
C GLY A 96 -0.21 -43.87 -3.22
N LEU A 97 -0.79 -42.71 -2.88
CA LEU A 97 -2.00 -42.64 -2.06
C LEU A 97 -3.20 -43.34 -2.72
N GLU A 98 -3.37 -43.24 -4.06
CA GLU A 98 -4.41 -43.93 -4.81
C GLU A 98 -4.24 -45.46 -4.75
N VAL A 99 -2.99 -45.94 -4.83
CA VAL A 99 -2.67 -47.36 -4.64
C VAL A 99 -3.08 -47.82 -3.23
N MET A 100 -2.77 -47.05 -2.21
CA MET A 100 -3.14 -47.38 -0.81
C MET A 100 -4.65 -47.36 -0.60
N LEU A 101 -5.38 -46.46 -1.26
CA LEU A 101 -6.84 -46.44 -1.23
C LEU A 101 -7.46 -47.70 -1.85
N THR A 102 -6.90 -48.16 -2.96
CA THR A 102 -7.33 -49.40 -3.62
C THR A 102 -7.05 -50.63 -2.73
N LYS A 103 -5.85 -50.69 -2.09
CA LYS A 103 -5.50 -51.75 -1.14
C LYS A 103 -6.46 -51.77 0.07
N LEU A 104 -6.85 -50.63 0.60
CA LEU A 104 -7.81 -50.54 1.68
C LEU A 104 -9.20 -50.99 1.26
N ALA A 105 -9.65 -50.67 0.04
CA ALA A 105 -10.92 -51.14 -0.51
C ALA A 105 -10.93 -52.66 -0.62
N THR A 106 -9.87 -53.23 -1.18
CA THR A 106 -9.75 -54.73 -1.31
C THR A 106 -9.76 -55.43 0.05
N ALA A 107 -9.06 -54.83 1.07
CA ALA A 107 -9.09 -55.39 2.42
C ALA A 107 -10.50 -55.39 3.04
N LYS A 108 -11.28 -54.31 2.79
CA LYS A 108 -12.68 -54.21 3.25
C LYS A 108 -13.58 -55.26 2.55
N ASP A 109 -13.40 -55.45 1.25
CA ASP A 109 -14.16 -56.47 0.51
C ASP A 109 -13.87 -57.87 1.03
N THR A 110 -12.61 -58.18 1.41
CA THR A 110 -12.22 -59.45 2.02
C THR A 110 -12.93 -59.68 3.38
N VAL A 111 -13.12 -58.65 4.17
CA VAL A 111 -13.90 -58.76 5.43
C VAL A 111 -15.37 -59.06 5.16
N VAL A 112 -15.97 -58.47 4.11
CA VAL A 112 -17.36 -58.77 3.71
C VAL A 112 -17.47 -60.22 3.31
N GLU A 113 -16.54 -60.78 2.53
CA GLU A 113 -16.49 -62.17 2.16
C GLU A 113 -16.37 -63.09 3.38
N SER A 114 -15.38 -62.84 4.26
CA SER A 114 -15.17 -63.66 5.45
C SER A 114 -16.34 -63.59 6.43
N GLN A 115 -17.08 -62.47 6.49
CA GLN A 115 -18.30 -62.34 7.28
C GLN A 115 -19.43 -63.20 6.72
N ALA A 116 -19.60 -63.25 5.39
CA ALA A 116 -20.59 -64.11 4.75
C ALA A 116 -20.28 -65.63 4.99
N ASP A 117 -18.96 -66.00 4.95
CA ASP A 117 -18.52 -67.34 5.31
C ASP A 117 -18.86 -67.69 6.79
N ALA A 118 -18.64 -66.73 7.70
CA ALA A 118 -18.97 -66.93 9.13
C ALA A 118 -20.47 -67.05 9.37
N ASP A 119 -21.27 -66.27 8.64
CA ASP A 119 -22.75 -66.37 8.74
C ASP A 119 -23.28 -67.71 8.19
N ALA A 120 -22.69 -68.24 7.10
CA ALA A 120 -23.01 -69.57 6.59
C ALA A 120 -22.62 -70.69 7.61
N ALA A 121 -21.40 -70.56 8.19
CA ALA A 121 -20.98 -71.52 9.24
C ALA A 121 -21.86 -71.42 10.51
N ALA A 122 -22.33 -70.22 10.88
CA ALA A 122 -23.24 -70.03 11.99
C ALA A 122 -24.60 -70.73 11.76
N ALA A 123 -25.15 -70.62 10.55
CA ALA A 123 -26.38 -71.29 10.18
C ALA A 123 -26.24 -72.82 10.23
N ALA A 124 -25.10 -73.37 9.76
CA ALA A 124 -24.79 -74.78 9.81
C ALA A 124 -24.64 -75.30 11.26
N ALA A 125 -23.90 -74.57 12.12
CA ALA A 125 -23.73 -74.92 13.52
C ALA A 125 -25.06 -74.86 14.33
N THR A 126 -25.91 -73.86 14.04
CA THR A 126 -27.23 -73.74 14.67
C THR A 126 -28.12 -74.95 14.31
N ARG A 127 -28.10 -75.38 13.03
CA ARG A 127 -28.84 -76.57 12.59
C ARG A 127 -28.32 -77.82 13.28
N ALA A 128 -27.01 -78.07 13.24
CA ALA A 128 -26.37 -79.25 13.83
C ALA A 128 -26.60 -79.34 15.36
N GLN A 129 -26.58 -78.21 16.07
CA GLN A 129 -26.87 -78.13 17.51
C GLN A 129 -28.33 -78.43 17.82
N ALA A 130 -29.27 -78.02 16.93
CA ALA A 130 -30.70 -78.41 17.08
C ALA A 130 -30.92 -79.91 16.79
N ASP A 131 -30.18 -80.50 15.86
CA ASP A 131 -30.22 -81.93 15.56
C ASP A 131 -29.61 -82.72 16.74
N ASP A 132 -28.49 -82.32 17.32
CA ASP A 132 -27.89 -82.97 18.50
C ASP A 132 -28.86 -82.91 19.69
N SER A 133 -29.48 -81.76 19.93
CA SER A 133 -30.47 -81.62 21.01
C SER A 133 -31.70 -82.52 20.84
N ARG A 134 -32.13 -82.70 19.59
CA ARG A 134 -33.20 -83.65 19.27
C ARG A 134 -32.79 -85.12 19.47
N ALA A 135 -31.57 -85.47 18.99
CA ALA A 135 -31.01 -86.80 19.13
C ALA A 135 -30.81 -87.14 20.63
N ALA A 136 -30.34 -86.21 21.48
CA ALA A 136 -30.25 -86.45 22.89
C ALA A 136 -31.55 -86.80 23.57
N LYS A 137 -32.67 -86.16 23.21
CA LYS A 137 -34.02 -86.47 23.71
C LYS A 137 -34.48 -87.85 23.24
N LEU A 138 -34.32 -88.16 21.92
CA LEU A 138 -34.71 -89.45 21.37
C LEU A 138 -33.89 -90.68 21.92
N GLN A 139 -32.63 -90.46 22.29
CA GLN A 139 -31.82 -91.44 22.97
C GLN A 139 -32.27 -91.69 24.41
N GLN A 140 -32.68 -90.62 25.16
CA GLN A 140 -33.29 -90.79 26.48
C GLN A 140 -34.56 -91.64 26.40
N ASP A 141 -35.36 -91.44 25.33
CA ASP A 141 -36.55 -92.22 25.05
C ASP A 141 -36.26 -93.63 24.45
N LYS A 142 -35.00 -94.02 24.27
CA LYS A 142 -34.48 -95.24 23.70
C LYS A 142 -35.00 -95.49 22.26
N THR A 143 -35.26 -94.45 21.47
CA THR A 143 -35.81 -94.51 20.13
C THR A 143 -34.75 -94.44 19.03
N ILE A 144 -33.49 -94.10 19.34
CA ILE A 144 -32.32 -94.10 18.43
C ILE A 144 -31.16 -94.89 19.03
N SER A 145 -30.23 -95.34 18.14
CA SER A 145 -28.99 -96.00 18.59
C SER A 145 -27.97 -95.10 19.17
N ALA A 146 -27.08 -95.60 20.04
CA ALA A 146 -25.94 -94.80 20.57
C ALA A 146 -25.03 -94.26 19.47
N GLN A 147 -24.85 -95.03 18.39
CA GLN A 147 -24.05 -94.64 17.21
C GLN A 147 -24.68 -93.40 16.49
N GLU A 148 -25.98 -93.35 16.35
CA GLU A 148 -26.70 -92.21 15.73
C GLU A 148 -26.56 -90.93 16.62
N PHE A 149 -26.68 -91.08 17.93
CA PHE A 149 -26.42 -89.96 18.86
C PHE A 149 -24.99 -89.47 18.78
N ASP A 150 -23.96 -90.37 18.86
CA ASP A 150 -22.57 -90.02 18.79
C ASP A 150 -22.27 -89.31 17.45
N ALA A 151 -22.86 -89.72 16.34
CA ALA A 151 -22.73 -89.08 15.00
C ALA A 151 -23.32 -87.65 15.02
N ALA A 152 -24.47 -87.41 15.62
CA ALA A 152 -25.10 -86.12 15.73
C ALA A 152 -24.24 -85.15 16.61
N GLN A 153 -23.71 -85.66 17.75
CA GLN A 153 -22.86 -84.92 18.65
C GLN A 153 -21.51 -84.54 18.00
N ALA A 154 -20.91 -85.54 17.25
CA ALA A 154 -19.68 -85.28 16.49
C ALA A 154 -19.87 -84.11 15.44
N THR A 155 -21.02 -84.18 14.71
CA THR A 155 -21.38 -83.20 13.68
C THR A 155 -21.59 -81.84 14.33
N ALA A 156 -22.26 -81.75 15.48
CA ALA A 156 -22.43 -80.48 16.22
C ALA A 156 -21.05 -79.88 16.68
N GLN A 157 -20.19 -80.74 17.20
CA GLN A 157 -18.84 -80.33 17.59
C GLN A 157 -18.00 -79.85 16.38
N GLN A 158 -18.05 -80.57 15.25
CA GLN A 158 -17.32 -80.19 14.02
C GLN A 158 -17.83 -78.85 13.45
N THR A 159 -19.14 -78.62 13.41
CA THR A 159 -19.72 -77.42 12.86
C THR A 159 -19.46 -76.20 13.83
N ALA A 160 -19.47 -76.45 15.14
CA ALA A 160 -19.09 -75.41 16.12
C ALA A 160 -17.58 -75.02 15.99
N ALA A 161 -16.69 -76.00 15.74
CA ALA A 161 -15.30 -75.71 15.51
C ALA A 161 -15.08 -74.94 14.19
N ALA A 162 -15.82 -75.29 13.10
CA ALA A 162 -15.82 -74.57 11.85
C ALA A 162 -16.31 -73.13 11.94
N LEU A 163 -17.40 -72.87 12.70
CA LEU A 163 -17.88 -71.53 13.02
C LEU A 163 -16.81 -70.72 13.78
N ASN A 164 -16.14 -71.32 14.77
CA ASN A 164 -15.14 -70.62 15.54
C ASN A 164 -13.93 -70.24 14.62
N SER A 165 -13.52 -71.15 13.72
CA SER A 165 -12.47 -70.86 12.72
C SER A 165 -12.88 -69.70 11.80
N ALA A 166 -14.11 -69.73 11.26
CA ALA A 166 -14.61 -68.64 10.43
C ALA A 166 -14.66 -67.29 11.15
N LYS A 167 -15.09 -67.28 12.39
CA LYS A 167 -15.05 -66.04 13.24
C LYS A 167 -13.63 -65.52 13.44
N GLN A 168 -12.65 -66.39 13.65
CA GLN A 168 -11.25 -65.98 13.80
C GLN A 168 -10.71 -65.42 12.47
N LYS A 169 -11.15 -65.92 11.32
CA LYS A 169 -10.80 -65.36 10.01
C LYS A 169 -11.32 -63.91 9.86
N VAL A 170 -12.57 -63.65 10.26
CA VAL A 170 -13.15 -62.31 10.25
C VAL A 170 -12.31 -61.34 11.13
N VAL A 171 -11.91 -61.77 12.32
CA VAL A 171 -11.06 -60.97 13.21
C VAL A 171 -9.69 -60.67 12.58
N ALA A 172 -9.06 -61.67 11.93
CA ALA A 172 -7.79 -61.49 11.24
C ALA A 172 -7.94 -60.52 10.06
N ASP A 173 -8.98 -60.66 9.24
CA ASP A 173 -9.21 -59.81 8.08
C ASP A 173 -9.57 -58.35 8.53
N THR A 174 -10.33 -58.18 9.64
CA THR A 174 -10.58 -56.89 10.26
C THR A 174 -9.28 -56.24 10.73
N SER A 175 -8.32 -57.02 11.22
CA SER A 175 -7.01 -56.48 11.62
C SER A 175 -6.21 -55.99 10.40
N ARG A 176 -6.29 -56.68 9.26
CA ARG A 176 -5.70 -56.30 7.98
C ARG A 176 -6.28 -54.96 7.48
N VAL A 177 -7.61 -54.77 7.64
CA VAL A 177 -8.24 -53.45 7.33
C VAL A 177 -7.62 -52.35 8.15
N LYS A 178 -7.46 -52.52 9.47
CA LYS A 178 -6.83 -51.53 10.33
C LYS A 178 -5.38 -51.22 9.94
N GLU A 179 -4.63 -52.24 9.52
CA GLU A 179 -3.27 -52.07 9.02
C GLU A 179 -3.26 -51.24 7.73
N ALA A 180 -4.14 -51.57 6.75
CA ALA A 180 -4.29 -50.82 5.51
C ALA A 180 -4.77 -49.38 5.74
N GLU A 181 -5.64 -49.14 6.73
CA GLU A 181 -6.05 -47.79 7.14
C GLU A 181 -4.88 -47.00 7.69
N ALA A 182 -4.07 -47.59 8.54
CA ALA A 182 -2.87 -46.93 9.09
C ALA A 182 -1.85 -46.57 7.99
N GLU A 183 -1.62 -47.48 7.04
CA GLU A 183 -0.74 -47.21 5.88
C GLU A 183 -1.28 -46.11 5.00
N TYR A 184 -2.61 -46.08 4.73
CA TYR A 184 -3.28 -45.01 3.99
C TYR A 184 -3.10 -43.63 4.69
N GLU A 185 -3.38 -43.53 5.99
CA GLU A 185 -3.24 -42.27 6.73
C GLU A 185 -1.77 -41.83 6.84
N ALA A 186 -0.83 -42.78 6.93
CA ALA A 186 0.62 -42.44 6.88
C ALA A 186 1.02 -41.83 5.52
N THR A 187 0.55 -42.45 4.41
CA THR A 187 0.82 -41.98 3.05
C THR A 187 0.13 -40.63 2.79
N LYS A 188 -1.09 -40.45 3.28
CA LYS A 188 -1.83 -39.19 3.23
C LYS A 188 -1.08 -38.06 3.98
N SER A 189 -0.51 -38.37 5.14
CA SER A 189 0.34 -37.41 5.89
C SER A 189 1.61 -37.08 5.12
N ALA A 190 2.23 -38.05 4.46
CA ALA A 190 3.38 -37.81 3.58
C ALA A 190 3.01 -36.91 2.39
N ALA A 191 1.82 -37.12 1.77
CA ALA A 191 1.34 -36.27 0.70
C ALA A 191 1.11 -34.82 1.18
N ALA A 192 0.59 -34.63 2.39
CA ALA A 192 0.45 -33.29 2.98
C ALA A 192 1.80 -32.58 3.21
N MET A 193 2.83 -33.33 3.63
CA MET A 193 4.20 -32.78 3.76
C MET A 193 4.79 -32.37 2.40
N GLU A 194 4.64 -33.21 1.37
CA GLU A 194 5.14 -32.88 0.02
C GLU A 194 4.39 -31.70 -0.58
N LEU A 195 3.08 -31.60 -0.34
CA LEU A 195 2.30 -30.41 -0.71
C LEU A 195 2.84 -29.13 -0.06
N ALA A 196 3.20 -29.19 1.22
CA ALA A 196 3.78 -28.04 1.91
C ALA A 196 5.14 -27.64 1.33
N LYS A 197 5.99 -28.60 0.97
CA LYS A 197 7.27 -28.36 0.28
C LYS A 197 7.06 -27.72 -1.10
N MET A 198 6.11 -28.22 -1.87
CA MET A 198 5.75 -27.66 -3.18
C MET A 198 5.30 -26.21 -3.05
N ARG A 199 4.44 -25.87 -2.08
CA ARG A 199 3.99 -24.51 -1.82
C ARG A 199 5.16 -23.61 -1.39
N GLN A 200 6.09 -24.10 -0.59
CA GLN A 200 7.31 -23.38 -0.23
C GLN A 200 8.14 -23.03 -1.47
N ALA A 201 8.38 -23.99 -2.33
CA ALA A 201 9.12 -23.78 -3.57
C ALA A 201 8.41 -22.77 -4.52
N GLN A 202 7.07 -22.82 -4.60
CA GLN A 202 6.29 -21.83 -5.33
C GLN A 202 6.42 -20.42 -4.76
N ALA A 203 6.46 -20.28 -3.43
CA ALA A 203 6.71 -18.98 -2.78
C ALA A 203 8.13 -18.46 -3.08
N ASP A 204 9.13 -19.36 -3.16
CA ASP A 204 10.48 -18.99 -3.56
C ASP A 204 10.54 -18.48 -5.01
N VAL A 205 9.78 -19.10 -5.92
CA VAL A 205 9.61 -18.60 -7.32
C VAL A 205 9.00 -17.21 -7.33
N ALA A 206 7.92 -16.99 -6.57
CA ALA A 206 7.26 -15.69 -6.50
C ALA A 206 8.22 -14.61 -5.95
N SER A 207 9.04 -14.93 -4.96
CA SER A 207 10.08 -14.05 -4.43
C SER A 207 11.15 -13.71 -5.46
N ALA A 208 11.63 -14.69 -6.22
CA ALA A 208 12.60 -14.47 -7.29
C ALA A 208 12.02 -13.61 -8.42
N GLN A 209 10.77 -13.82 -8.77
CA GLN A 209 10.05 -13.03 -9.78
C GLN A 209 9.86 -11.58 -9.33
N LEU A 210 9.55 -11.35 -8.05
CA LEU A 210 9.46 -10.02 -7.46
C LEU A 210 10.80 -9.30 -7.51
N ASN A 211 11.90 -9.98 -7.14
CA ASN A 211 13.24 -9.41 -7.22
C ASN A 211 13.62 -9.04 -8.67
N LEU A 212 13.28 -9.89 -9.64
CA LEU A 212 13.48 -9.58 -11.05
C LEU A 212 12.68 -8.34 -11.48
N SER A 213 11.46 -8.16 -10.98
CA SER A 213 10.66 -6.96 -11.29
C SER A 213 11.30 -5.68 -10.78
N TYR A 214 12.08 -5.73 -9.71
CA TYR A 214 12.82 -4.58 -9.16
C TYR A 214 14.06 -4.19 -9.99
N ALA A 215 14.46 -5.00 -10.98
CA ALA A 215 15.50 -4.62 -11.91
C ALA A 215 15.10 -3.44 -12.81
N LYS A 216 13.80 -3.22 -12.99
CA LYS A 216 13.27 -2.06 -13.71
C LYS A 216 12.66 -1.07 -12.71
N ILE A 217 13.21 0.12 -12.68
CA ILE A 217 12.81 1.19 -11.77
C ILE A 217 11.95 2.18 -12.56
N TYR A 218 10.70 2.33 -12.12
CA TYR A 218 9.71 3.19 -12.76
C TYR A 218 9.43 4.44 -11.93
N ALA A 219 8.94 5.50 -12.60
CA ALA A 219 8.51 6.72 -11.96
C ALA A 219 7.26 6.47 -11.09
N PRO A 220 7.30 6.83 -9.79
CA PRO A 220 6.16 6.64 -8.89
C PRO A 220 5.03 7.66 -9.10
N ALA A 221 5.30 8.79 -9.75
CA ALA A 221 4.34 9.87 -10.02
C ALA A 221 4.79 10.67 -11.24
N ASP A 222 3.88 11.49 -11.76
CA ASP A 222 4.22 12.50 -12.77
C ASP A 222 5.12 13.56 -12.16
N GLY A 223 6.15 13.97 -12.89
CA GLY A 223 7.07 14.97 -12.37
C GLY A 223 8.29 15.19 -13.26
N ARG A 224 9.21 16.00 -12.77
CA ARG A 224 10.47 16.30 -13.45
C ARG A 224 11.64 15.65 -12.74
N VAL A 225 12.45 14.93 -13.50
CA VAL A 225 13.70 14.33 -13.00
C VAL A 225 14.69 15.44 -12.62
N THR A 226 15.31 15.29 -11.46
CA THR A 226 16.38 16.19 -11.01
C THR A 226 17.44 15.42 -10.25
N ARG A 227 18.66 15.96 -10.16
CA ARG A 227 19.79 15.35 -9.45
C ARG A 227 20.04 13.89 -9.86
N LYS A 228 20.10 13.62 -11.15
CA LYS A 228 20.51 12.31 -11.65
C LYS A 228 21.97 12.03 -11.22
N ALA A 229 22.15 11.05 -10.32
CA ALA A 229 23.45 10.67 -9.75
C ALA A 229 23.90 9.27 -10.20
N VAL A 230 23.31 8.74 -11.27
CA VAL A 230 23.59 7.40 -11.80
C VAL A 230 23.81 7.44 -13.29
N GLU A 231 24.82 6.67 -13.75
CA GLU A 231 25.13 6.51 -15.17
C GLU A 231 25.14 5.02 -15.56
N PRO A 232 24.95 4.70 -16.85
CA PRO A 232 25.11 3.34 -17.33
C PRO A 232 26.53 2.81 -17.03
N GLY A 233 26.61 1.61 -16.45
CA GLY A 233 27.85 1.00 -15.98
C GLY A 233 28.09 1.11 -14.48
N ASP A 234 27.41 2.01 -13.78
CA ASP A 234 27.54 2.14 -12.33
C ASP A 234 27.00 0.91 -11.59
N TYR A 235 27.61 0.60 -10.46
CA TYR A 235 27.10 -0.41 -9.55
C TYR A 235 26.37 0.26 -8.39
N VAL A 236 25.06 -0.03 -8.24
CA VAL A 236 24.19 0.61 -7.25
C VAL A 236 23.84 -0.33 -6.10
N GLN A 237 23.67 0.25 -4.91
CA GLN A 237 23.30 -0.47 -3.69
C GLN A 237 21.82 -0.23 -3.36
N THR A 238 21.20 -1.18 -2.68
CA THR A 238 19.83 -1.04 -2.17
C THR A 238 19.69 0.21 -1.31
N GLY A 239 18.69 1.05 -1.61
CA GLY A 239 18.42 2.29 -0.88
C GLY A 239 19.30 3.50 -1.27
N GLN A 240 20.26 3.34 -2.17
CA GLN A 240 21.06 4.44 -2.70
C GLN A 240 20.20 5.35 -3.57
N ALA A 241 20.19 6.66 -3.30
CA ALA A 241 19.45 7.61 -4.13
C ALA A 241 20.08 7.70 -5.54
N LEU A 242 19.31 7.37 -6.57
CA LEU A 242 19.75 7.40 -7.97
C LEU A 242 19.42 8.73 -8.65
N LEU A 243 18.24 9.23 -8.38
CA LEU A 243 17.73 10.51 -8.88
C LEU A 243 16.63 11.02 -7.95
N ALA A 244 16.27 12.28 -8.07
CA ALA A 244 15.13 12.85 -7.41
C ALA A 244 14.05 13.19 -8.45
N LEU A 245 12.80 12.98 -8.09
CA LEU A 245 11.63 13.35 -8.87
C LEU A 245 10.88 14.47 -8.15
N VAL A 246 10.65 15.57 -8.83
CA VAL A 246 9.86 16.70 -8.34
C VAL A 246 8.49 16.62 -9.04
N PRO A 247 7.42 16.27 -8.31
CA PRO A 247 6.06 16.29 -8.84
C PRO A 247 5.65 17.70 -9.29
N THR A 248 4.65 17.75 -10.15
CA THR A 248 4.09 19.02 -10.67
C THR A 248 3.25 19.75 -9.62
N GLU A 249 2.82 19.07 -8.57
CA GLU A 249 2.08 19.67 -7.46
C GLU A 249 3.04 20.44 -6.55
N VAL A 250 2.92 21.76 -6.58
CA VAL A 250 3.69 22.66 -5.74
C VAL A 250 2.77 23.60 -4.97
N TRP A 251 3.24 24.08 -3.82
CA TRP A 251 2.56 25.08 -3.01
C TRP A 251 3.58 26.16 -2.57
N VAL A 252 3.11 27.19 -1.91
CA VAL A 252 3.97 28.22 -1.32
C VAL A 252 4.04 27.99 0.17
N GLU A 253 5.24 27.97 0.70
CA GLU A 253 5.53 28.08 2.12
C GLU A 253 5.97 29.51 2.42
N ALA A 254 5.09 30.25 3.11
CA ALA A 254 5.24 31.66 3.35
C ALA A 254 5.42 31.93 4.85
N ASN A 255 6.56 32.50 5.24
CA ASN A 255 6.91 32.78 6.63
C ASN A 255 6.41 34.17 7.03
N PHE A 256 5.20 34.26 7.60
CA PHE A 256 4.65 35.52 8.11
C PHE A 256 5.10 35.81 9.53
N LYS A 257 5.23 37.07 9.87
CA LYS A 257 5.50 37.50 11.25
C LYS A 257 4.31 37.18 12.14
N GLU A 258 4.53 36.74 13.38
CA GLU A 258 3.48 36.43 14.36
C GLU A 258 2.42 37.54 14.47
N SER A 259 2.83 38.80 14.37
CA SER A 259 1.92 39.96 14.42
C SER A 259 0.94 40.04 13.24
N GLN A 260 1.29 39.48 12.06
CA GLN A 260 0.48 39.46 10.85
C GLN A 260 -0.61 38.38 10.89
N LEU A 261 -0.38 37.29 11.65
CA LEU A 261 -1.30 36.17 11.76
C LEU A 261 -2.63 36.49 12.44
N LYS A 262 -2.68 37.56 13.24
CA LYS A 262 -3.87 37.95 14.03
C LYS A 262 -5.14 38.05 13.17
N LYS A 263 -5.00 38.41 11.90
CA LYS A 263 -6.12 38.60 10.96
C LYS A 263 -6.17 37.53 9.87
N MET A 264 -5.27 36.55 9.95
CA MET A 264 -5.12 35.50 8.91
C MET A 264 -5.87 34.25 9.32
N SER A 265 -6.57 33.61 8.38
CA SER A 265 -7.35 32.38 8.60
C SER A 265 -7.31 31.50 7.36
N PRO A 266 -7.40 30.18 7.50
CA PRO A 266 -7.55 29.28 6.37
C PRO A 266 -8.75 29.66 5.51
N GLY A 267 -8.62 29.48 4.18
CA GLY A 267 -9.61 29.84 3.18
C GLY A 267 -9.56 31.29 2.67
N GLN A 268 -8.70 32.14 3.25
CA GLN A 268 -8.53 33.50 2.75
C GLN A 268 -7.84 33.52 1.39
N LYS A 269 -8.32 34.39 0.50
CA LYS A 269 -7.72 34.60 -0.82
C LYS A 269 -6.33 35.18 -0.69
N ALA A 270 -5.44 34.66 -1.50
CA ALA A 270 -4.07 35.14 -1.62
C ALA A 270 -3.73 35.40 -3.09
N ARG A 271 -2.72 36.20 -3.31
CA ARG A 271 -2.10 36.41 -4.61
C ARG A 271 -0.62 36.18 -4.47
N VAL A 272 -0.06 35.31 -5.31
CA VAL A 272 1.36 34.94 -5.25
C VAL A 272 2.05 35.50 -6.48
N GLU A 273 3.02 36.36 -6.27
CA GLU A 273 3.92 36.86 -7.31
C GLU A 273 5.16 35.97 -7.37
N ILE A 274 5.47 35.45 -8.57
CA ILE A 274 6.61 34.55 -8.76
C ILE A 274 7.74 35.32 -9.43
N ASP A 275 8.87 35.47 -8.76
CA ASP A 275 10.03 36.25 -9.23
C ASP A 275 10.61 35.68 -10.55
N ALA A 276 10.67 34.35 -10.65
CA ALA A 276 11.17 33.66 -11.84
C ALA A 276 10.30 33.91 -13.12
N LEU A 277 9.06 34.37 -12.95
CA LEU A 277 8.15 34.72 -14.04
C LEU A 277 8.05 36.23 -14.27
N GLY A 278 9.06 36.99 -13.86
CA GLY A 278 9.11 38.46 -14.02
C GLY A 278 8.03 39.19 -13.22
N GLY A 279 7.64 38.66 -12.05
CA GLY A 279 6.65 39.25 -11.18
C GLY A 279 5.19 38.96 -11.59
N ARG A 280 4.96 37.93 -12.39
CA ARG A 280 3.60 37.50 -12.74
C ARG A 280 2.88 36.97 -11.50
N SER A 281 1.65 37.42 -11.31
CA SER A 281 0.82 37.14 -10.14
C SER A 281 -0.22 36.06 -10.43
N PHE A 282 -0.38 35.10 -9.53
CA PHE A 282 -1.28 33.95 -9.60
C PHE A 282 -2.27 33.97 -8.44
N ALA A 283 -3.52 33.57 -8.72
CA ALA A 283 -4.53 33.42 -7.69
C ALA A 283 -4.21 32.19 -6.82
N ALA A 284 -4.41 32.36 -5.52
CA ALA A 284 -4.13 31.33 -4.52
C ALA A 284 -5.01 31.54 -3.29
N HIS A 285 -4.96 30.60 -2.34
CA HIS A 285 -5.62 30.73 -1.05
C HIS A 285 -4.76 30.14 0.09
N VAL A 286 -5.00 30.59 1.29
CA VAL A 286 -4.41 30.05 2.51
C VAL A 286 -5.03 28.69 2.80
N GLU A 287 -4.27 27.62 2.71
CA GLU A 287 -4.74 26.25 3.06
C GLU A 287 -4.65 26.05 4.57
N SER A 288 -3.51 26.34 5.17
CA SER A 288 -3.27 26.12 6.59
C SER A 288 -2.19 27.04 7.16
N ILE A 289 -2.23 27.22 8.49
CA ILE A 289 -1.24 27.96 9.27
C ILE A 289 -0.60 26.98 10.23
N GLN A 290 0.72 26.90 10.26
CA GLN A 290 1.43 25.98 11.15
C GLN A 290 1.22 26.37 12.62
N ALA A 291 1.00 25.36 13.48
CA ALA A 291 0.76 25.56 14.91
C ALA A 291 2.08 25.79 15.70
N GLY A 292 2.91 26.73 15.26
CA GLY A 292 4.18 27.09 15.93
C GLY A 292 5.15 27.80 14.99
N SER A 293 6.18 28.43 15.56
CA SER A 293 7.20 29.13 14.77
C SER A 293 8.11 28.16 14.04
N GLY A 294 8.60 28.53 12.85
CA GLY A 294 9.57 27.74 12.09
C GLY A 294 10.86 27.46 12.87
N ALA A 295 11.27 28.38 13.72
CA ALA A 295 12.46 28.23 14.59
C ALA A 295 12.32 27.06 15.58
N GLN A 296 11.12 26.79 16.11
CA GLN A 296 10.88 25.69 17.06
C GLN A 296 11.02 24.31 16.42
N PHE A 297 10.71 24.19 15.13
CA PHE A 297 10.75 22.93 14.38
C PHE A 297 12.02 22.78 13.52
N SER A 298 12.97 23.73 13.64
CA SER A 298 14.27 23.63 12.98
C SER A 298 15.11 22.50 13.61
N LEU A 299 15.88 21.80 12.79
CA LEU A 299 16.87 20.79 13.25
C LEU A 299 17.91 21.38 14.22
N LEU A 300 18.20 22.67 14.12
CA LEU A 300 19.08 23.41 15.01
C LEU A 300 18.33 24.67 15.49
N PRO A 301 17.54 24.57 16.56
CA PRO A 301 16.87 25.74 17.12
C PRO A 301 17.92 26.83 17.53
N PRO A 302 17.67 28.10 17.25
CA PRO A 302 18.59 29.16 17.65
C PRO A 302 18.62 29.27 19.17
N GLU A 303 19.72 28.84 19.80
CA GLU A 303 19.96 29.04 21.22
C GLU A 303 20.61 30.43 21.45
N ASN A 304 20.03 31.23 22.34
CA ASN A 304 20.65 32.47 22.80
C ASN A 304 21.80 32.14 23.73
N ALA A 305 23.02 32.16 23.22
CA ALA A 305 24.26 31.83 23.96
C ALA A 305 24.56 32.78 25.18
N THR A 306 23.80 33.83 25.33
CA THR A 306 24.07 34.86 26.38
C THR A 306 23.12 34.83 27.58
N GLY A 307 22.19 33.89 27.66
CA GLY A 307 21.28 33.72 28.79
C GLY A 307 20.24 34.83 29.01
N ASN A 308 20.26 35.90 28.22
CA ASN A 308 19.27 36.97 28.27
C ASN A 308 18.14 36.70 27.28
N PHE A 309 16.89 36.62 27.78
CA PHE A 309 15.71 36.49 26.92
C PHE A 309 15.47 37.81 26.17
N VAL A 310 15.72 37.79 24.86
CA VAL A 310 15.35 38.90 23.97
C VAL A 310 14.11 38.50 23.21
N LYS A 311 13.01 39.24 23.32
CA LYS A 311 11.80 39.04 22.54
C LYS A 311 12.07 39.34 21.06
N VAL A 312 12.34 38.33 20.27
CA VAL A 312 12.44 38.40 18.78
C VAL A 312 11.11 38.04 18.15
N VAL A 313 10.71 38.78 17.12
CA VAL A 313 9.53 38.48 16.35
C VAL A 313 9.73 37.14 15.64
N GLN A 314 8.89 36.18 16.00
CA GLN A 314 8.92 34.85 15.38
C GLN A 314 8.20 34.85 14.03
N ARG A 315 8.65 34.00 13.11
CA ARG A 315 7.96 33.74 11.84
C ARG A 315 7.26 32.41 11.93
N VAL A 316 6.05 32.36 11.36
CA VAL A 316 5.21 31.16 11.34
C VAL A 316 4.94 30.80 9.88
N PRO A 317 5.23 29.58 9.46
CA PRO A 317 4.94 29.11 8.12
C PRO A 317 3.42 29.03 7.86
N VAL A 318 3.02 29.55 6.73
CA VAL A 318 1.66 29.51 6.19
C VAL A 318 1.73 28.82 4.85
N LYS A 319 0.93 27.75 4.68
CA LYS A 319 0.82 27.04 3.42
C LYS A 319 -0.25 27.71 2.55
N ILE A 320 0.15 28.09 1.34
CA ILE A 320 -0.70 28.75 0.35
C ILE A 320 -0.70 27.88 -0.91
N VAL A 321 -1.89 27.55 -1.40
CA VAL A 321 -2.09 26.69 -2.57
C VAL A 321 -2.62 27.51 -3.72
N PHE A 322 -2.12 27.26 -4.93
CA PHE A 322 -2.55 27.91 -6.14
C PHE A 322 -3.95 27.44 -6.55
N ASP A 323 -4.83 28.37 -6.93
CA ASP A 323 -6.18 28.08 -7.42
C ASP A 323 -6.20 27.84 -8.94
N GLU A 324 -5.15 28.22 -9.63
CA GLU A 324 -5.00 28.09 -11.07
C GLU A 324 -3.77 27.29 -11.46
N ALA A 325 -3.83 26.64 -12.62
CA ALA A 325 -2.71 25.87 -13.13
C ALA A 325 -1.51 26.78 -13.46
N LEU A 326 -0.35 26.41 -12.96
CA LEU A 326 0.90 27.10 -13.26
C LEU A 326 1.34 26.80 -14.70
N PRO A 327 2.04 27.72 -15.38
CA PRO A 327 2.54 27.51 -16.74
C PRO A 327 3.48 26.29 -16.82
N ALA A 328 3.14 25.32 -17.67
CA ALA A 328 3.92 24.10 -17.85
C ALA A 328 5.27 24.33 -18.60
N ASP A 329 5.39 25.44 -19.28
CA ASP A 329 6.58 25.86 -20.05
C ASP A 329 7.72 26.38 -19.17
N HIS A 330 7.43 26.74 -17.91
CA HIS A 330 8.41 27.17 -16.93
C HIS A 330 8.67 26.10 -15.88
N THR A 331 9.94 25.88 -15.56
CA THR A 331 10.35 24.94 -14.50
C THR A 331 10.16 25.60 -13.13
N LEU A 332 8.95 25.50 -12.60
CA LEU A 332 8.63 25.96 -11.25
C LEU A 332 8.85 24.78 -10.28
N GLY A 333 9.90 24.87 -9.51
CA GLY A 333 10.30 23.83 -8.56
C GLY A 333 10.51 24.38 -7.16
N PRO A 334 10.65 23.49 -6.16
CA PRO A 334 10.94 23.86 -4.79
C PRO A 334 12.18 24.74 -4.67
N GLY A 335 12.11 25.77 -3.79
CA GLY A 335 13.20 26.70 -3.51
C GLY A 335 13.17 28.01 -4.31
N LEU A 336 12.24 28.18 -5.27
CA LEU A 336 12.09 29.46 -5.98
C LEU A 336 11.41 30.49 -5.07
N SER A 337 11.94 31.71 -5.07
CA SER A 337 11.40 32.83 -4.29
C SER A 337 10.09 33.35 -4.85
N VAL A 338 9.16 33.67 -3.96
CA VAL A 338 7.85 34.22 -4.30
C VAL A 338 7.44 35.28 -3.25
N THR A 339 6.55 36.17 -3.67
CA THR A 339 5.99 37.20 -2.77
C THR A 339 4.48 37.00 -2.66
N PRO A 340 4.00 36.29 -1.62
CA PRO A 340 2.57 36.15 -1.37
C PRO A 340 1.98 37.38 -0.68
N SER A 341 0.75 37.72 -1.09
CA SER A 341 -0.10 38.77 -0.54
C SER A 341 -1.45 38.19 -0.16
N VAL A 342 -1.74 38.10 1.13
CA VAL A 342 -2.97 37.51 1.67
C VAL A 342 -3.96 38.63 2.03
N ALA A 343 -5.20 38.48 1.55
CA ALA A 343 -6.29 39.41 1.88
C ALA A 343 -6.82 39.13 3.30
N VAL A 344 -6.51 39.98 4.25
CA VAL A 344 -6.85 39.81 5.69
C VAL A 344 -8.12 40.51 6.14
N THR A 345 -8.75 41.28 5.24
CA THR A 345 -10.06 41.91 5.48
C THR A 345 -10.99 41.62 4.30
N GLY A 346 -12.23 41.24 4.57
CA GLY A 346 -13.24 41.01 3.53
C GLY A 346 -13.72 42.28 2.80
N PHE A 347 -13.09 43.41 3.04
CA PHE A 347 -13.41 44.66 2.42
C PHE A 347 -12.41 44.97 1.30
N GLU A 348 -12.70 44.51 0.10
CA GLU A 348 -12.02 45.03 -1.09
C GLU A 348 -12.56 46.42 -1.35
N PHE A 349 -11.72 47.45 -1.28
CA PHE A 349 -12.06 48.76 -1.79
C PHE A 349 -12.32 48.59 -3.32
N SER A 350 -13.59 48.64 -3.72
CA SER A 350 -13.95 48.64 -5.13
C SER A 350 -13.13 49.74 -5.82
N GLU A 351 -12.43 49.41 -6.92
CA GLU A 351 -11.66 50.41 -7.69
C GLU A 351 -12.47 51.64 -8.00
N TRP A 352 -13.79 51.46 -8.22
CA TRP A 352 -14.74 52.52 -8.47
C TRP A 352 -14.89 53.46 -7.27
N LEU A 353 -14.89 52.95 -6.05
CA LEU A 353 -15.02 53.73 -4.82
C LEU A 353 -13.77 54.60 -4.54
N VAL A 354 -12.59 54.04 -4.82
CA VAL A 354 -11.33 54.77 -4.74
C VAL A 354 -11.26 55.91 -5.75
N VAL A 355 -11.72 55.63 -6.99
CA VAL A 355 -11.80 56.67 -8.05
C VAL A 355 -12.75 57.79 -7.64
N VAL A 356 -13.95 57.45 -7.14
CA VAL A 356 -14.94 58.43 -6.71
C VAL A 356 -14.40 59.30 -5.56
N ILE A 357 -13.77 58.71 -4.56
CA ILE A 357 -13.17 59.46 -3.43
C ILE A 357 -12.04 60.36 -3.93
N ALA A 358 -11.17 59.87 -4.84
CA ALA A 358 -10.06 60.66 -5.38
C ALA A 358 -10.57 61.87 -6.21
N ILE A 359 -11.62 61.68 -7.00
CA ILE A 359 -12.25 62.78 -7.75
C ILE A 359 -12.90 63.80 -6.80
N ALA A 360 -13.62 63.33 -5.77
CA ALA A 360 -14.24 64.21 -4.78
C ALA A 360 -13.16 65.03 -4.02
N ALA A 361 -12.05 64.40 -3.61
CA ALA A 361 -10.94 65.09 -2.98
C ALA A 361 -10.28 66.15 -3.91
N GLY A 362 -10.13 65.80 -5.20
CA GLY A 362 -9.62 66.71 -6.22
C GLY A 362 -10.54 67.95 -6.45
N ILE A 363 -11.86 67.74 -6.45
CA ILE A 363 -12.84 68.86 -6.55
C ILE A 363 -12.76 69.74 -5.32
N ILE A 364 -12.74 69.14 -4.12
CA ILE A 364 -12.63 69.91 -2.85
C ILE A 364 -11.35 70.75 -2.81
N ALA A 365 -10.22 70.13 -3.15
CA ALA A 365 -8.92 70.82 -3.21
C ALA A 365 -8.95 71.98 -4.25
N GLY A 366 -9.56 71.75 -5.41
CA GLY A 366 -9.73 72.78 -6.45
C GLY A 366 -10.60 73.95 -6.00
N LEU A 367 -11.68 73.71 -5.25
CA LEU A 367 -12.55 74.73 -4.67
C LEU A 367 -11.81 75.54 -3.58
N ILE A 368 -11.07 74.85 -2.68
CA ILE A 368 -10.28 75.51 -1.63
C ILE A 368 -9.18 76.43 -2.24
N PHE A 369 -8.49 75.89 -3.28
CA PHE A 369 -7.46 76.67 -3.96
C PHE A 369 -8.06 77.87 -4.71
N GLY A 370 -9.22 77.71 -5.33
CA GLY A 370 -9.97 78.75 -6.00
C GLY A 370 -10.42 79.88 -5.05
N VAL A 371 -10.88 79.50 -3.83
CA VAL A 371 -11.28 80.47 -2.80
C VAL A 371 -10.03 81.21 -2.23
N LEU A 372 -8.93 80.51 -2.00
CA LEU A 372 -7.66 81.09 -1.52
C LEU A 372 -7.04 82.03 -2.57
N ALA A 373 -7.07 81.66 -3.86
CA ALA A 373 -6.61 82.52 -4.96
C ALA A 373 -7.45 83.79 -5.10
N ARG A 374 -8.76 83.71 -4.94
CA ARG A 374 -9.66 84.88 -4.92
C ARG A 374 -9.39 85.81 -3.72
N ARG A 375 -9.11 85.19 -2.53
CA ARG A 375 -8.73 86.00 -1.34
C ARG A 375 -7.37 86.69 -1.46
N ARG A 376 -6.41 86.16 -2.22
CA ARG A 376 -5.11 86.76 -2.54
C ARG A 376 -5.25 87.89 -3.57
N ALA A 377 -6.16 87.76 -4.53
CA ALA A 377 -6.43 88.79 -5.56
C ALA A 377 -7.26 89.97 -5.07
N SER A 378 -7.88 89.87 -3.88
CA SER A 378 -8.72 90.90 -3.28
C SER A 378 -7.99 91.68 -2.10
N ARG A 379 -6.69 91.53 -1.93
CA ARG A 379 -5.92 92.38 -1.04
C ARG A 379 -5.26 93.48 -1.86
N PRO A 380 -5.56 94.76 -1.56
CA PRO A 380 -4.99 95.90 -2.23
C PRO A 380 -3.47 96.06 -1.95
#